data_a91158a593f41cd7f3d611ede35b8a22
#
_entry.id   a91158a593f41cd7f3d611ede35b8a22
#
_cell.length_a   1.000
_cell.length_b   1.000
_cell.length_c   1.000
_cell.angle_alpha   90.00
_cell.angle_beta   90.00
_cell.angle_gamma   90.00
#
_symmetry.space_group_name_H-M   'P 1'
#
loop_
_entity.id
_entity.type
_entity.pdbx_description
1 polymer ?
#
loop_
_entity_poly.entity_id
_entity_poly.type
_entity_poly.pdbx_seq_one_letter_code
_entity_poly.pdbx_strand_id
1 'polypeptide(L)'
;MKKQLSIALASVLAAGAAMPAFADSTTPELSVLYNAKTLESVKPVIENDRTMLPFRALLETIGATVDYDEATRKVSAKKGDIAITFPLDDQTIYITKTGGETSEIKSDVANIIIDDRVYVPLRFMANAFELNVGWDAKERAAIVVDTKQYFDDLSQDAKNFFEYMELCAAYPEKYHTSSTFQFTFNLTGAGMNDVKFSADTSFDTDIQADKAAMDAKLTLDGNLISTLTGVSAFDSLKGVTVTGLYQDGTVYLKTNLVDLLNAQNPNNEKIAAAAKLVNADTWCKADLKALLTQLGLPAEMVDVLKSSVKNTDTAQTFEDALDTVFSQEITTVADAQMIQNVFNTYKVVLADKNVTLTKKADNSCELEMKLGKDAMKELMIASAGDMSEEEKKSLDSMVFDLNVKTTVKDGIAAASSAKMNMSLEAAGTKMDMTMDVSSVFAEGSDKTIELPNAAIDLLNVIKLFQTK
;
A
#
# COMPACT_ATOMS: atom_id res chain seq x y z
N MET A 1 2.02 6.41 -13.39
CA MET A 1 3.29 6.41 -12.65
C MET A 1 3.12 6.69 -11.18
N LYS A 2 2.39 7.75 -10.75
CA LYS A 2 1.92 7.85 -9.36
C LYS A 2 1.44 6.48 -8.86
N LYS A 3 0.72 5.71 -9.70
CA LYS A 3 0.20 4.38 -9.42
C LYS A 3 1.21 3.22 -9.56
N GLN A 4 2.19 3.30 -10.45
CA GLN A 4 3.23 2.25 -10.56
C GLN A 4 4.24 2.32 -9.41
N LEU A 5 4.57 3.52 -8.96
CA LEU A 5 5.37 3.71 -7.75
C LEU A 5 4.59 3.25 -6.51
N SER A 6 3.27 3.56 -6.45
CA SER A 6 2.39 3.08 -5.38
C SER A 6 2.23 1.55 -5.40
N ILE A 7 2.17 0.91 -6.57
CA ILE A 7 2.10 -0.56 -6.68
C ILE A 7 3.45 -1.21 -6.32
N ALA A 8 4.56 -0.64 -6.75
CA ALA A 8 5.89 -1.12 -6.37
C ALA A 8 6.16 -0.92 -4.86
N LEU A 9 5.72 0.20 -4.28
CA LEU A 9 5.76 0.42 -2.83
C LEU A 9 4.77 -0.48 -2.07
N ALA A 10 3.55 -0.68 -2.60
CA ALA A 10 2.55 -1.55 -1.98
C ALA A 10 2.98 -3.03 -1.95
N SER A 11 3.74 -3.50 -2.95
CA SER A 11 4.28 -4.86 -2.96
C SER A 11 5.40 -5.08 -1.93
N VAL A 12 6.17 -4.03 -1.61
CA VAL A 12 7.14 -4.06 -0.50
C VAL A 12 6.42 -4.05 0.86
N LEU A 13 5.26 -3.39 0.95
CA LEU A 13 4.43 -3.30 2.16
C LEU A 13 3.67 -4.60 2.48
N ALA A 14 3.23 -5.34 1.46
CA ALA A 14 2.48 -6.58 1.63
C ALA A 14 3.32 -7.73 2.25
N ALA A 15 4.64 -7.65 2.17
CA ALA A 15 5.54 -8.65 2.74
C ALA A 15 5.74 -8.52 4.28
N GLY A 16 5.31 -7.39 4.89
CA GLY A 16 5.51 -7.10 6.32
C GLY A 16 4.31 -7.35 7.24
N ALA A 17 3.15 -7.76 6.73
CA ALA A 17 1.87 -7.65 7.45
C ALA A 17 1.35 -8.94 8.14
N ALA A 18 2.18 -9.89 8.51
CA ALA A 18 1.72 -11.10 9.19
C ALA A 18 2.49 -11.40 10.49
N MET A 19 2.02 -10.88 11.61
CA MET A 19 2.38 -11.43 12.93
C MET A 19 1.13 -11.72 13.78
N PRO A 20 1.03 -12.89 14.44
CA PRO A 20 -0.09 -13.21 15.31
C PRO A 20 0.05 -12.50 16.66
N ALA A 21 -1.01 -11.83 17.11
CA ALA A 21 -1.12 -11.30 18.45
C ALA A 21 -1.44 -12.44 19.45
N PHE A 22 -0.65 -12.57 20.50
CA PHE A 22 -0.98 -13.43 21.63
C PHE A 22 -1.92 -12.67 22.57
N ALA A 23 -3.11 -13.21 22.82
CA ALA A 23 -4.09 -12.63 23.73
C ALA A 23 -3.81 -13.05 25.18
N ASP A 24 -3.59 -12.08 26.06
CA ASP A 24 -3.64 -12.27 27.51
C ASP A 24 -5.09 -12.11 28.01
N SER A 25 -5.50 -12.88 29.02
CA SER A 25 -6.89 -13.08 29.42
C SER A 25 -7.42 -12.12 30.50
N THR A 26 -6.83 -10.94 30.62
CA THR A 26 -7.33 -9.87 31.52
C THR A 26 -8.16 -8.87 30.73
N THR A 27 -9.28 -8.40 31.28
CA THR A 27 -10.08 -7.33 30.66
C THR A 27 -9.20 -6.09 30.52
N PRO A 28 -8.95 -5.59 29.30
CA PRO A 28 -8.08 -4.43 29.10
C PRO A 28 -8.58 -3.19 29.82
N GLU A 29 -7.68 -2.40 30.38
CA GLU A 29 -8.01 -1.08 30.91
C GLU A 29 -8.48 -0.16 29.79
N LEU A 30 -9.40 0.76 30.12
CA LEU A 30 -9.85 1.77 29.18
C LEU A 30 -8.68 2.67 28.81
N SER A 31 -8.35 2.75 27.52
CA SER A 31 -7.21 3.48 27.01
C SER A 31 -7.59 4.42 25.87
N VAL A 32 -6.69 5.33 25.55
CA VAL A 32 -6.77 6.20 24.37
C VAL A 32 -5.46 6.13 23.61
N LEU A 33 -5.57 5.94 22.32
CA LEU A 33 -4.42 6.00 21.41
C LEU A 33 -4.52 7.26 20.56
N TYR A 34 -3.41 7.94 20.38
CA TYR A 34 -3.23 9.00 19.38
C TYR A 34 -2.09 8.61 18.44
N ASN A 35 -2.38 8.50 17.14
CA ASN A 35 -1.45 8.04 16.14
C ASN A 35 -0.76 6.73 16.57
N ALA A 36 -1.59 5.74 16.96
CA ALA A 36 -1.21 4.40 17.43
C ALA A 36 -0.36 4.36 18.73
N LYS A 37 -0.13 5.49 19.41
CA LYS A 37 0.57 5.55 20.70
C LYS A 37 -0.41 5.73 21.83
N THR A 38 -0.32 4.87 22.84
CA THR A 38 -1.13 5.00 24.06
C THR A 38 -0.79 6.28 24.82
N LEU A 39 -1.82 7.01 25.25
CA LEU A 39 -1.70 8.22 26.05
C LEU A 39 -1.67 7.87 27.54
N GLU A 40 -0.51 7.55 28.06
CA GLU A 40 -0.30 7.13 29.47
C GLU A 40 -0.73 8.19 30.50
N SER A 41 -0.64 9.47 30.16
CA SER A 41 -0.99 10.59 31.05
C SER A 41 -2.48 10.91 31.07
N VAL A 42 -3.26 10.31 30.20
CA VAL A 42 -4.70 10.57 30.03
C VAL A 42 -5.51 9.46 30.68
N LYS A 43 -6.37 9.81 31.65
CA LYS A 43 -7.31 8.86 32.26
C LYS A 43 -8.70 9.06 31.66
N PRO A 44 -9.09 8.24 30.68
CA PRO A 44 -10.42 8.32 30.10
C PRO A 44 -11.48 7.77 31.08
N VAL A 45 -12.72 8.24 30.93
CA VAL A 45 -13.88 7.67 31.58
C VAL A 45 -14.99 7.45 30.57
N ILE A 46 -15.89 6.51 30.84
CA ILE A 46 -17.10 6.33 30.03
C ILE A 46 -18.29 6.92 30.77
N GLU A 47 -18.95 7.88 30.14
CA GLU A 47 -20.18 8.51 30.64
C GLU A 47 -21.21 8.55 29.52
N ASN A 48 -22.42 8.04 29.79
CA ASN A 48 -23.52 7.95 28.82
C ASN A 48 -23.08 7.34 27.45
N ASP A 49 -22.34 6.21 27.50
CA ASP A 49 -21.79 5.51 26.33
C ASP A 49 -20.82 6.37 25.48
N ARG A 50 -20.22 7.40 26.07
CA ARG A 50 -19.20 8.24 25.42
C ARG A 50 -17.89 8.18 26.21
N THR A 51 -16.79 8.08 25.47
CA THR A 51 -15.44 8.23 26.02
C THR A 51 -15.19 9.71 26.28
N MET A 52 -14.99 10.05 27.53
CA MET A 52 -14.72 11.41 28.01
C MET A 52 -13.24 11.55 28.38
N LEU A 53 -12.63 12.65 28.00
CA LEU A 53 -11.22 12.95 28.29
C LEU A 53 -11.06 14.32 28.94
N PRO A 54 -10.03 14.52 29.79
CA PRO A 54 -9.63 15.84 30.23
C PRO A 54 -9.24 16.70 28.99
N PHE A 55 -10.02 17.77 28.74
CA PHE A 55 -9.89 18.52 27.47
C PHE A 55 -8.49 19.04 27.19
N ARG A 56 -7.82 19.57 28.22
CA ARG A 56 -6.46 20.13 28.09
C ARG A 56 -5.47 19.05 27.67
N ALA A 57 -5.51 17.88 28.32
CA ALA A 57 -4.60 16.78 28.01
C ALA A 57 -4.77 16.27 26.57
N LEU A 58 -6.02 16.18 26.09
CA LEU A 58 -6.29 15.81 24.71
C LEU A 58 -5.75 16.88 23.74
N LEU A 59 -6.13 18.14 23.95
CA LEU A 59 -5.78 19.25 23.03
C LEU A 59 -4.26 19.49 22.95
N GLU A 60 -3.56 19.43 24.10
CA GLU A 60 -2.09 19.54 24.11
C GLU A 60 -1.42 18.34 23.41
N THR A 61 -1.98 17.13 23.56
CA THR A 61 -1.46 15.93 22.88
C THR A 61 -1.57 16.02 21.36
N ILE A 62 -2.67 16.56 20.85
CA ILE A 62 -2.79 16.78 19.41
C ILE A 62 -2.00 18.00 18.89
N GLY A 63 -1.23 18.67 19.74
CA GLY A 63 -0.41 19.81 19.38
C GLY A 63 -1.16 21.13 19.30
N ALA A 64 -2.38 21.21 19.88
CA ALA A 64 -3.12 22.48 19.95
C ALA A 64 -2.57 23.38 21.10
N THR A 65 -2.51 24.68 20.85
CA THR A 65 -2.36 25.67 21.93
C THR A 65 -3.70 25.87 22.60
N VAL A 66 -3.73 25.88 23.94
CA VAL A 66 -4.97 25.95 24.72
C VAL A 66 -4.93 27.15 25.66
N ASP A 67 -6.00 27.94 25.66
CA ASP A 67 -6.22 29.04 26.59
C ASP A 67 -7.58 28.91 27.27
N TYR A 68 -7.67 29.35 28.52
CA TYR A 68 -8.89 29.32 29.30
C TYR A 68 -9.14 30.66 29.98
N ASP A 69 -10.25 31.28 29.66
CA ASP A 69 -10.72 32.52 30.29
C ASP A 69 -11.66 32.21 31.45
N GLU A 70 -11.19 32.39 32.68
CA GLU A 70 -11.96 32.17 33.90
C GLU A 70 -13.20 33.07 34.03
N ALA A 71 -13.12 34.32 33.52
CA ALA A 71 -14.21 35.29 33.64
C ALA A 71 -15.43 34.92 32.78
N THR A 72 -15.17 34.40 31.59
CA THR A 72 -16.21 33.93 30.64
C THR A 72 -16.43 32.43 30.67
N ARG A 73 -15.59 31.68 31.37
CA ARG A 73 -15.57 30.19 31.39
C ARG A 73 -15.48 29.59 29.99
N LYS A 74 -14.73 30.24 29.10
CA LYS A 74 -14.52 29.79 27.73
C LYS A 74 -13.14 29.17 27.55
N VAL A 75 -13.11 28.06 26.83
CA VAL A 75 -11.91 27.45 26.31
C VAL A 75 -11.71 27.90 24.89
N SER A 76 -10.49 28.28 24.57
CA SER A 76 -10.02 28.51 23.17
C SER A 76 -8.85 27.59 22.89
N ALA A 77 -8.87 26.94 21.72
CA ALA A 77 -7.75 26.12 21.28
C ALA A 77 -7.49 26.31 19.80
N LYS A 78 -6.21 26.21 19.40
CA LYS A 78 -5.79 26.36 18.00
C LYS A 78 -4.78 25.29 17.62
N LYS A 79 -5.03 24.62 16.48
CA LYS A 79 -4.11 23.71 15.83
C LYS A 79 -4.08 24.00 14.33
N GLY A 80 -2.92 24.39 13.82
CA GLY A 80 -2.77 24.74 12.40
C GLY A 80 -3.71 25.87 11.99
N ASP A 81 -4.55 25.60 11.02
CA ASP A 81 -5.55 26.49 10.44
C ASP A 81 -6.93 26.45 11.14
N ILE A 82 -7.12 25.55 12.10
CA ILE A 82 -8.36 25.37 12.85
C ILE A 82 -8.23 26.01 14.24
N ALA A 83 -9.14 26.92 14.57
CA ALA A 83 -9.33 27.45 15.90
C ALA A 83 -10.74 27.08 16.41
N ILE A 84 -10.83 26.66 17.65
CA ILE A 84 -12.12 26.36 18.31
C ILE A 84 -12.31 27.22 19.55
N THR A 85 -13.56 27.48 19.87
CA THR A 85 -13.95 28.10 21.14
C THR A 85 -15.22 27.43 21.65
N PHE A 86 -15.27 27.11 22.93
CA PHE A 86 -16.46 26.57 23.57
C PHE A 86 -16.58 26.99 25.02
N PRO A 87 -17.81 27.31 25.48
CA PRO A 87 -18.10 27.49 26.90
C PRO A 87 -18.10 26.15 27.62
N LEU A 88 -17.62 26.10 28.86
CA LEU A 88 -17.62 24.85 29.63
C LEU A 88 -19.05 24.35 29.96
N ASP A 89 -19.99 25.27 30.01
CA ASP A 89 -21.38 24.98 30.39
C ASP A 89 -22.30 24.75 29.17
N ASP A 90 -21.73 24.74 27.96
CA ASP A 90 -22.47 24.52 26.72
C ASP A 90 -21.94 23.27 25.99
N GLN A 91 -22.81 22.68 25.18
CA GLN A 91 -22.50 21.52 24.33
C GLN A 91 -22.05 21.92 22.91
N THR A 92 -21.87 23.22 22.64
CA THR A 92 -21.55 23.74 21.31
C THR A 92 -20.07 24.13 21.23
N ILE A 93 -19.40 23.66 20.20
CA ILE A 93 -18.07 24.15 19.78
C ILE A 93 -18.26 25.03 18.56
N TYR A 94 -17.69 26.23 18.63
CA TYR A 94 -17.56 27.15 17.50
C TYR A 94 -16.19 26.94 16.86
N ILE A 95 -16.19 26.67 15.56
CA ILE A 95 -14.99 26.36 14.76
C ILE A 95 -14.75 27.53 13.83
N THR A 96 -13.51 28.01 13.76
CA THR A 96 -13.09 29.04 12.80
C THR A 96 -11.87 28.54 12.05
N LYS A 97 -11.95 28.51 10.72
CA LYS A 97 -10.82 28.18 9.86
C LYS A 97 -10.07 29.44 9.39
N THR A 98 -8.81 29.27 9.04
CA THR A 98 -8.04 30.34 8.39
C THR A 98 -8.75 30.72 7.08
N GLY A 99 -9.05 32.02 6.91
CA GLY A 99 -9.90 32.50 5.82
C GLY A 99 -11.27 33.00 6.28
N GLY A 100 -11.62 32.78 7.57
CA GLY A 100 -12.81 33.35 8.22
C GLY A 100 -14.06 32.50 8.07
N GLU A 101 -13.97 31.29 7.52
CA GLU A 101 -15.08 30.34 7.53
C GLU A 101 -15.36 29.92 8.98
N THR A 102 -16.63 30.01 9.38
CA THR A 102 -17.08 29.64 10.72
C THR A 102 -18.18 28.60 10.63
N SER A 103 -18.13 27.62 11.52
CA SER A 103 -19.15 26.58 11.68
C SER A 103 -19.34 26.27 13.16
N GLU A 104 -20.40 25.56 13.48
CA GLU A 104 -20.64 25.06 14.83
C GLU A 104 -20.99 23.57 14.80
N ILE A 105 -20.55 22.86 15.82
CA ILE A 105 -20.96 21.49 16.08
C ILE A 105 -21.51 21.39 17.49
N LYS A 106 -22.49 20.50 17.69
CA LYS A 106 -23.14 20.31 18.99
C LYS A 106 -22.95 18.87 19.46
N SER A 107 -22.50 18.74 20.73
CA SER A 107 -22.39 17.44 21.39
C SER A 107 -23.77 16.94 21.83
N ASP A 108 -23.93 15.63 21.79
CA ASP A 108 -25.11 14.95 22.35
C ASP A 108 -24.99 14.72 23.87
N VAL A 109 -23.82 14.95 24.46
CA VAL A 109 -23.52 14.80 25.89
C VAL A 109 -22.88 16.06 26.44
N ALA A 110 -23.23 16.42 27.68
CA ALA A 110 -22.64 17.56 28.36
C ALA A 110 -21.21 17.26 28.81
N ASN A 111 -20.39 18.32 28.93
CA ASN A 111 -19.12 18.26 29.63
C ASN A 111 -19.34 17.92 31.11
N ILE A 112 -18.43 17.20 31.72
CA ILE A 112 -18.48 16.83 33.14
C ILE A 112 -17.22 17.30 33.86
N ILE A 113 -17.32 17.49 35.19
CA ILE A 113 -16.16 17.87 36.03
C ILE A 113 -15.87 16.69 36.96
N ILE A 114 -14.63 16.20 36.93
CA ILE A 114 -14.11 15.16 37.80
C ILE A 114 -12.78 15.65 38.36
N ASP A 115 -12.63 15.68 39.71
CA ASP A 115 -11.43 16.13 40.41
C ASP A 115 -10.89 17.47 39.88
N ASP A 116 -11.76 18.48 39.78
CA ASP A 116 -11.48 19.83 39.24
C ASP A 116 -10.98 19.88 37.82
N ARG A 117 -11.16 18.81 37.05
CA ARG A 117 -10.82 18.74 35.64
C ARG A 117 -12.09 18.62 34.78
N VAL A 118 -12.15 19.39 33.71
CA VAL A 118 -13.23 19.30 32.74
C VAL A 118 -12.96 18.17 31.76
N TYR A 119 -13.92 17.26 31.65
CA TYR A 119 -13.93 16.17 30.71
C TYR A 119 -14.90 16.48 29.58
N VAL A 120 -14.48 16.23 28.37
CA VAL A 120 -15.24 16.48 27.13
C VAL A 120 -15.35 15.19 26.31
N PRO A 121 -16.42 15.01 25.53
CA PRO A 121 -16.54 13.85 24.66
C PRO A 121 -15.43 13.81 23.60
N LEU A 122 -14.66 12.73 23.56
CA LEU A 122 -13.51 12.58 22.68
C LEU A 122 -13.85 12.83 21.21
N ARG A 123 -14.87 12.10 20.70
CA ARG A 123 -15.26 12.18 19.27
C ARG A 123 -15.69 13.59 18.88
N PHE A 124 -16.37 14.27 19.76
CA PHE A 124 -16.82 15.63 19.54
C PHE A 124 -15.64 16.61 19.38
N MET A 125 -14.64 16.51 20.26
CA MET A 125 -13.44 17.33 20.18
C MET A 125 -12.57 16.97 18.98
N ALA A 126 -12.42 15.69 18.71
CA ALA A 126 -11.62 15.22 17.59
C ALA A 126 -12.22 15.66 16.24
N ASN A 127 -13.54 15.56 16.10
CA ASN A 127 -14.24 16.03 14.89
C ASN A 127 -14.06 17.55 14.66
N ALA A 128 -13.97 18.34 15.75
CA ALA A 128 -13.70 19.78 15.63
C ALA A 128 -12.35 20.09 14.99
N PHE A 129 -11.40 19.19 15.10
CA PHE A 129 -10.07 19.28 14.48
C PHE A 129 -9.88 18.35 13.27
N GLU A 130 -10.98 17.83 12.73
CA GLU A 130 -10.98 16.93 11.55
C GLU A 130 -10.15 15.66 11.74
N LEU A 131 -10.07 15.15 12.98
CA LEU A 131 -9.35 13.93 13.30
C LEU A 131 -10.24 12.70 13.11
N ASN A 132 -9.66 11.59 12.67
CA ASN A 132 -10.35 10.31 12.55
C ASN A 132 -10.46 9.64 13.91
N VAL A 133 -11.66 9.13 14.25
CA VAL A 133 -11.92 8.52 15.56
C VAL A 133 -12.55 7.14 15.40
N GLY A 134 -11.96 6.16 16.08
CA GLY A 134 -12.44 4.80 16.16
C GLY A 134 -12.63 4.31 17.60
N TRP A 135 -13.21 3.11 17.72
CA TRP A 135 -13.37 2.42 19.00
C TRP A 135 -13.11 0.93 18.82
N ASP A 136 -12.11 0.42 19.53
CA ASP A 136 -11.85 -1.00 19.65
C ASP A 136 -12.54 -1.56 20.90
N ALA A 137 -13.63 -2.30 20.68
CA ALA A 137 -14.41 -2.86 21.78
C ALA A 137 -13.66 -3.99 22.52
N LYS A 138 -12.78 -4.72 21.82
CA LYS A 138 -12.00 -5.83 22.40
C LYS A 138 -10.90 -5.29 23.28
N GLU A 139 -10.14 -4.33 22.80
CA GLU A 139 -9.03 -3.71 23.53
C GLU A 139 -9.51 -2.56 24.45
N ARG A 140 -10.82 -2.22 24.44
CA ARG A 140 -11.42 -1.09 25.16
C ARG A 140 -10.65 0.22 24.95
N ALA A 141 -10.31 0.47 23.70
CA ALA A 141 -9.45 1.57 23.29
C ALA A 141 -10.19 2.56 22.40
N ALA A 142 -10.17 3.83 22.77
CA ALA A 142 -10.54 4.92 21.88
C ALA A 142 -9.33 5.28 21.01
N ILE A 143 -9.54 5.38 19.72
CA ILE A 143 -8.48 5.56 18.74
C ILE A 143 -8.66 6.92 18.07
N VAL A 144 -7.60 7.72 18.04
CA VAL A 144 -7.55 9.01 17.33
C VAL A 144 -6.39 8.96 16.34
N VAL A 145 -6.66 9.23 15.06
CA VAL A 145 -5.64 9.30 14.02
C VAL A 145 -5.69 10.66 13.36
N ASP A 146 -4.55 11.32 13.33
CA ASP A 146 -4.31 12.61 12.68
C ASP A 146 -3.56 12.40 11.37
N THR A 147 -4.31 12.13 10.30
CA THR A 147 -3.74 11.90 8.97
C THR A 147 -3.03 13.14 8.45
N LYS A 148 -3.58 14.34 8.74
CA LYS A 148 -2.93 15.60 8.35
C LYS A 148 -1.56 15.76 8.98
N GLN A 149 -1.41 15.44 10.27
CA GLN A 149 -0.11 15.50 10.93
C GLN A 149 0.90 14.54 10.28
N TYR A 150 0.47 13.33 9.92
CA TYR A 150 1.33 12.40 9.19
C TYR A 150 1.80 12.96 7.85
N PHE A 151 0.91 13.64 7.10
CA PHE A 151 1.28 14.29 5.84
C PHE A 151 2.20 15.48 6.03
N ASP A 152 1.93 16.33 7.00
CA ASP A 152 2.77 17.49 7.31
C ASP A 152 4.19 17.04 7.68
N ASP A 153 4.31 15.98 8.49
CA ASP A 153 5.60 15.38 8.85
C ASP A 153 6.32 14.79 7.63
N LEU A 154 5.59 14.05 6.78
CA LEU A 154 6.15 13.43 5.59
C LEU A 154 6.64 14.48 4.59
N SER A 155 5.85 15.53 4.35
CA SER A 155 6.19 16.59 3.39
C SER A 155 7.43 17.39 3.78
N GLN A 156 7.73 17.50 5.08
CA GLN A 156 8.94 18.15 5.57
C GLN A 156 10.21 17.34 5.28
N ASP A 157 10.12 16.02 5.31
CA ASP A 157 11.26 15.09 5.15
C ASP A 157 11.43 14.61 3.70
N ALA A 158 10.42 14.75 2.83
CA ALA A 158 10.34 14.18 1.49
C ALA A 158 10.12 15.25 0.39
N LYS A 159 10.76 16.40 0.48
CA LYS A 159 10.58 17.55 -0.43
C LYS A 159 10.85 17.19 -1.89
N ASN A 160 11.93 16.45 -2.15
CA ASN A 160 12.30 16.03 -3.50
C ASN A 160 11.20 15.16 -4.13
N PHE A 161 10.56 14.29 -3.34
CA PHE A 161 9.48 13.46 -3.82
C PHE A 161 8.21 14.28 -4.12
N PHE A 162 7.81 15.18 -3.23
CA PHE A 162 6.63 16.02 -3.45
C PHE A 162 6.83 16.98 -4.64
N GLU A 163 8.01 17.59 -4.76
CA GLU A 163 8.37 18.43 -5.93
C GLU A 163 8.31 17.62 -7.24
N TYR A 164 8.79 16.36 -7.22
CA TYR A 164 8.66 15.46 -8.35
C TYR A 164 7.19 15.18 -8.67
N MET A 165 6.33 14.99 -7.68
CA MET A 165 4.91 14.74 -7.88
C MET A 165 4.20 15.93 -8.55
N GLU A 166 4.59 17.15 -8.21
CA GLU A 166 4.09 18.38 -8.86
C GLU A 166 4.50 18.49 -10.33
N LEU A 167 5.68 17.97 -10.67
CA LEU A 167 6.18 17.95 -12.05
C LEU A 167 5.51 16.88 -12.92
N CYS A 168 4.80 15.94 -12.32
CA CYS A 168 4.13 14.87 -13.05
C CYS A 168 2.74 15.31 -13.51
N ALA A 169 2.49 15.23 -14.83
CA ALA A 169 1.18 15.41 -15.42
C ALA A 169 0.38 14.09 -15.50
N ALA A 170 -0.89 14.18 -15.86
CA ALA A 170 -1.69 13.02 -16.21
C ALA A 170 -1.15 12.34 -17.48
N TYR A 171 -1.27 11.00 -17.54
CA TYR A 171 -0.95 10.28 -18.77
C TYR A 171 -1.96 10.61 -19.87
N PRO A 172 -1.55 10.62 -21.15
CA PRO A 172 -2.47 10.75 -22.27
C PRO A 172 -3.46 9.56 -22.29
N GLU A 173 -4.61 9.76 -22.95
CA GLU A 173 -5.64 8.71 -23.08
C GLU A 173 -5.14 7.45 -23.83
N LYS A 174 -4.12 7.63 -24.67
CA LYS A 174 -3.49 6.55 -25.42
C LYS A 174 -2.00 6.56 -25.20
N TYR A 175 -1.49 5.45 -24.73
CA TYR A 175 -0.06 5.27 -24.55
C TYR A 175 0.35 3.81 -24.63
N HIS A 176 1.63 3.61 -24.88
CA HIS A 176 2.29 2.31 -24.92
C HIS A 176 3.41 2.25 -23.90
N THR A 177 3.58 1.10 -23.26
CA THR A 177 4.74 0.83 -22.38
C THR A 177 5.37 -0.48 -22.75
N SER A 178 6.70 -0.48 -22.86
CA SER A 178 7.51 -1.70 -22.97
C SER A 178 8.29 -1.89 -21.68
N SER A 179 8.18 -3.07 -21.08
CA SER A 179 8.78 -3.36 -19.79
C SER A 179 9.48 -4.71 -19.78
N THR A 180 10.56 -4.79 -18.98
CA THR A 180 11.25 -6.04 -18.67
C THR A 180 11.31 -6.22 -17.16
N PHE A 181 11.24 -7.46 -16.73
CA PHE A 181 11.37 -7.86 -15.34
C PHE A 181 12.24 -9.11 -15.27
N GLN A 182 13.34 -9.02 -14.51
CA GLN A 182 14.21 -10.13 -14.21
C GLN A 182 14.28 -10.31 -12.70
N PHE A 183 14.15 -11.54 -12.25
CA PHE A 183 14.18 -11.87 -10.85
C PHE A 183 14.97 -13.15 -10.63
N THR A 184 15.83 -13.19 -9.61
CA THR A 184 16.48 -14.40 -9.15
C THR A 184 16.32 -14.55 -7.64
N PHE A 185 16.16 -15.79 -7.21
CA PHE A 185 16.11 -16.17 -5.81
C PHE A 185 16.90 -17.45 -5.59
N ASN A 186 17.80 -17.43 -4.61
CA ASN A 186 18.55 -18.61 -4.19
C ASN A 186 18.50 -18.73 -2.67
N LEU A 187 18.16 -19.91 -2.18
CA LEU A 187 18.19 -20.25 -0.76
C LEU A 187 19.03 -21.51 -0.60
N THR A 188 20.09 -21.40 0.19
CA THR A 188 21.04 -22.50 0.46
C THR A 188 21.26 -22.62 1.96
N GLY A 189 21.38 -23.85 2.47
CA GLY A 189 21.57 -24.02 3.91
C GLY A 189 21.90 -25.45 4.29
N ALA A 190 22.52 -25.62 5.46
CA ALA A 190 22.87 -26.95 5.98
C ALA A 190 21.63 -27.77 6.29
N GLY A 191 21.48 -28.94 5.66
CA GLY A 191 20.40 -29.88 5.91
C GLY A 191 19.11 -29.66 5.10
N MET A 192 19.13 -28.73 4.15
CA MET A 192 18.02 -28.52 3.19
C MET A 192 18.54 -28.63 1.75
N ASN A 193 17.65 -28.99 0.83
CA ASN A 193 17.97 -28.91 -0.59
C ASN A 193 18.01 -27.44 -1.03
N ASP A 194 18.96 -27.09 -1.86
CA ASP A 194 19.03 -25.76 -2.45
C ASP A 194 17.73 -25.44 -3.20
N VAL A 195 17.17 -24.28 -2.92
CA VAL A 195 16.02 -23.73 -3.65
C VAL A 195 16.51 -22.62 -4.56
N LYS A 196 16.23 -22.75 -5.85
CA LYS A 196 16.61 -21.77 -6.87
C LYS A 196 15.39 -21.40 -7.70
N PHE A 197 15.34 -20.13 -8.09
CA PHE A 197 14.29 -19.65 -8.97
C PHE A 197 14.78 -18.46 -9.77
N SER A 198 14.46 -18.44 -11.05
CA SER A 198 14.60 -17.25 -11.88
C SER A 198 13.35 -17.03 -12.71
N ALA A 199 12.98 -15.78 -12.89
CA ALA A 199 11.94 -15.34 -13.80
C ALA A 199 12.52 -14.25 -14.71
N ASP A 200 12.29 -14.38 -16.01
CA ASP A 200 12.62 -13.38 -17.03
C ASP A 200 11.35 -13.10 -17.83
N THR A 201 10.88 -11.86 -17.78
CA THR A 201 9.63 -11.46 -18.40
C THR A 201 9.81 -10.18 -19.20
N SER A 202 9.27 -10.15 -20.40
CA SER A 202 9.05 -8.91 -21.15
C SER A 202 7.56 -8.75 -21.40
N PHE A 203 7.05 -7.53 -21.33
CA PHE A 203 5.67 -7.24 -21.64
C PHE A 203 5.52 -5.86 -22.25
N ASP A 204 4.67 -5.80 -23.26
CA ASP A 204 4.23 -4.59 -23.93
C ASP A 204 2.77 -4.35 -23.58
N THR A 205 2.45 -3.13 -23.18
CA THR A 205 1.08 -2.77 -22.79
C THR A 205 0.62 -1.55 -23.57
N ASP A 206 -0.54 -1.65 -24.18
CA ASP A 206 -1.24 -0.56 -24.85
C ASP A 206 -2.47 -0.17 -24.05
N ILE A 207 -2.58 1.10 -23.70
CA ILE A 207 -3.74 1.68 -23.02
C ILE A 207 -4.46 2.61 -23.99
N GLN A 208 -5.78 2.48 -24.08
CA GLN A 208 -6.64 3.32 -24.90
C GLN A 208 -7.95 3.60 -24.17
N ALA A 209 -8.06 4.76 -23.56
CA ALA A 209 -9.19 5.16 -22.74
C ALA A 209 -9.54 4.13 -21.64
N ASP A 210 -10.59 3.33 -21.85
CA ASP A 210 -11.11 2.32 -20.92
C ASP A 210 -10.64 0.89 -21.20
N LYS A 211 -9.80 0.72 -22.25
CA LYS A 211 -9.28 -0.57 -22.69
C LYS A 211 -7.78 -0.69 -22.46
N ALA A 212 -7.34 -1.91 -22.20
CA ALA A 212 -5.93 -2.24 -22.19
C ALA A 212 -5.66 -3.53 -22.97
N ALA A 213 -4.52 -3.59 -23.63
CA ALA A 213 -3.97 -4.80 -24.22
C ALA A 213 -2.57 -5.03 -23.72
N MET A 214 -2.20 -6.28 -23.48
CA MET A 214 -0.88 -6.69 -23.02
C MET A 214 -0.41 -7.90 -23.81
N ASP A 215 0.81 -7.86 -24.29
CA ASP A 215 1.54 -9.01 -24.80
C ASP A 215 2.76 -9.27 -23.91
N ALA A 216 2.86 -10.48 -23.37
CA ALA A 216 3.94 -10.86 -22.48
C ALA A 216 4.65 -12.14 -22.92
N LYS A 217 5.95 -12.21 -22.66
CA LYS A 217 6.76 -13.42 -22.76
C LYS A 217 7.40 -13.68 -21.41
N LEU A 218 7.31 -14.93 -20.94
CA LEU A 218 7.80 -15.35 -19.63
C LEU A 218 8.67 -16.59 -19.78
N THR A 219 9.81 -16.57 -19.07
CA THR A 219 10.65 -17.73 -18.84
C THR A 219 10.80 -17.92 -17.33
N LEU A 220 10.50 -19.11 -16.84
CA LEU A 220 10.71 -19.53 -15.46
C LEU A 220 11.73 -20.67 -15.45
N ASP A 221 12.66 -20.64 -14.48
CA ASP A 221 13.64 -21.70 -14.27
C ASP A 221 13.98 -21.85 -12.78
N GLY A 222 14.02 -23.08 -12.28
CA GLY A 222 14.35 -23.38 -10.89
C GLY A 222 13.36 -24.32 -10.24
N ASN A 223 13.55 -24.63 -8.97
CA ASN A 223 12.78 -25.61 -8.22
C ASN A 223 11.92 -25.03 -7.09
N LEU A 224 11.78 -23.70 -7.02
CA LEU A 224 10.98 -23.05 -5.96
C LEU A 224 9.52 -23.54 -5.99
N ILE A 225 8.92 -23.56 -7.19
CA ILE A 225 7.49 -23.91 -7.32
C ILE A 225 7.27 -25.37 -6.94
N SER A 226 8.12 -26.30 -7.40
CA SER A 226 8.02 -27.71 -7.02
C SER A 226 8.30 -27.93 -5.53
N THR A 227 9.21 -27.19 -4.94
CA THR A 227 9.50 -27.26 -3.50
C THR A 227 8.30 -26.83 -2.66
N LEU A 228 7.55 -25.80 -3.09
CA LEU A 228 6.37 -25.29 -2.38
C LEU A 228 5.11 -26.12 -2.65
N THR A 229 4.93 -26.62 -3.86
CA THR A 229 3.66 -27.24 -4.31
C THR A 229 3.75 -28.74 -4.52
N GLY A 230 4.96 -29.33 -4.59
CA GLY A 230 5.21 -30.69 -5.01
C GLY A 230 5.03 -30.93 -6.53
N VAL A 231 4.82 -29.87 -7.33
CA VAL A 231 4.54 -29.97 -8.77
C VAL A 231 5.72 -29.46 -9.58
N SER A 232 6.54 -30.37 -10.12
CA SER A 232 7.73 -30.03 -10.91
C SER A 232 7.45 -29.53 -12.34
N ALA A 233 6.20 -29.60 -12.79
CA ALA A 233 5.80 -29.15 -14.12
C ALA A 233 6.10 -27.67 -14.41
N PHE A 234 6.27 -26.86 -13.36
CA PHE A 234 6.56 -25.43 -13.46
C PHE A 234 8.05 -25.07 -13.25
N ASP A 235 8.93 -26.05 -13.02
CA ASP A 235 10.33 -25.80 -12.69
C ASP A 235 11.14 -25.22 -13.88
N SER A 236 10.70 -25.51 -15.11
CA SER A 236 11.34 -24.94 -16.31
C SER A 236 10.27 -24.69 -17.37
N LEU A 237 9.76 -23.47 -17.43
CA LEU A 237 8.80 -23.01 -18.43
C LEU A 237 9.46 -21.94 -19.29
N LYS A 238 9.88 -22.32 -20.50
CA LYS A 238 10.52 -21.41 -21.46
C LYS A 238 9.57 -21.01 -22.56
N GLY A 239 9.53 -19.72 -22.85
CA GLY A 239 8.74 -19.19 -23.97
C GLY A 239 7.23 -19.22 -23.75
N VAL A 240 6.79 -19.07 -22.49
CA VAL A 240 5.36 -18.83 -22.23
C VAL A 240 4.98 -17.50 -22.83
N THR A 241 3.93 -17.50 -23.63
CA THR A 241 3.32 -16.29 -24.20
C THR A 241 1.96 -16.03 -23.57
N VAL A 242 1.69 -14.78 -23.26
CA VAL A 242 0.40 -14.34 -22.73
C VAL A 242 -0.05 -13.11 -23.51
N THR A 243 -1.24 -13.16 -24.11
CA THR A 243 -1.92 -11.99 -24.62
C THR A 243 -3.12 -11.72 -23.72
N GLY A 244 -3.16 -10.55 -23.12
CA GLY A 244 -4.24 -10.11 -22.24
C GLY A 244 -4.99 -8.92 -22.83
N LEU A 245 -6.31 -8.88 -22.64
CA LEU A 245 -7.13 -7.72 -22.94
C LEU A 245 -8.00 -7.42 -21.71
N TYR A 246 -8.26 -6.14 -21.50
CA TYR A 246 -9.12 -5.69 -20.42
C TYR A 246 -10.13 -4.66 -20.94
N GLN A 247 -11.37 -4.82 -20.52
CA GLN A 247 -12.42 -3.80 -20.67
C GLN A 247 -13.49 -3.99 -19.59
N ASP A 248 -13.92 -2.91 -18.96
CA ASP A 248 -15.07 -2.86 -18.02
C ASP A 248 -15.08 -3.96 -16.93
N GLY A 249 -13.92 -4.25 -16.35
CA GLY A 249 -13.78 -5.26 -15.30
C GLY A 249 -13.70 -6.70 -15.81
N THR A 250 -13.76 -6.91 -17.12
CA THR A 250 -13.56 -8.22 -17.74
C THR A 250 -12.15 -8.34 -18.29
N VAL A 251 -11.48 -9.43 -17.92
CA VAL A 251 -10.18 -9.84 -18.46
C VAL A 251 -10.38 -10.93 -19.49
N TYR A 252 -9.73 -10.78 -20.64
CA TYR A 252 -9.59 -11.81 -21.65
C TYR A 252 -8.12 -12.23 -21.70
N LEU A 253 -7.87 -13.54 -21.77
CA LEU A 253 -6.53 -14.10 -21.72
C LEU A 253 -6.36 -15.19 -22.77
N LYS A 254 -5.23 -15.17 -23.47
CA LYS A 254 -4.77 -16.20 -24.37
C LYS A 254 -3.32 -16.56 -24.06
N THR A 255 -2.98 -17.85 -23.94
CA THR A 255 -1.65 -18.31 -23.57
C THR A 255 -1.34 -19.68 -24.11
N ASN A 256 -0.08 -19.94 -24.42
CA ASN A 256 0.42 -21.29 -24.78
C ASN A 256 0.81 -22.12 -23.54
N LEU A 257 0.53 -21.65 -22.34
CA LEU A 257 0.97 -22.31 -21.09
C LEU A 257 0.50 -23.77 -21.00
N VAL A 258 -0.78 -24.03 -21.33
CA VAL A 258 -1.34 -25.38 -21.25
C VAL A 258 -0.69 -26.32 -22.27
N ASP A 259 -0.38 -25.82 -23.47
CA ASP A 259 0.33 -26.58 -24.49
C ASP A 259 1.74 -26.98 -24.05
N LEU A 260 2.48 -26.04 -23.45
CA LEU A 260 3.81 -26.28 -22.90
C LEU A 260 3.78 -27.30 -21.73
N LEU A 261 2.84 -27.14 -20.79
CA LEU A 261 2.67 -28.08 -19.69
C LEU A 261 2.31 -29.47 -20.17
N ASN A 262 1.42 -29.59 -21.17
CA ASN A 262 1.02 -30.87 -21.73
C ASN A 262 2.17 -31.57 -22.48
N ALA A 263 2.98 -30.80 -23.19
CA ALA A 263 4.16 -31.33 -23.87
C ALA A 263 5.22 -31.88 -22.88
N GLN A 264 5.39 -31.22 -21.75
CA GLN A 264 6.32 -31.65 -20.69
C GLN A 264 5.76 -32.78 -19.81
N ASN A 265 4.44 -32.86 -19.65
CA ASN A 265 3.76 -33.82 -18.76
C ASN A 265 2.61 -34.53 -19.45
N PRO A 266 2.89 -35.31 -20.50
CA PRO A 266 1.84 -35.95 -21.35
C PRO A 266 0.95 -36.95 -20.62
N ASN A 267 1.40 -37.49 -19.50
CA ASN A 267 0.67 -38.45 -18.69
C ASN A 267 -0.14 -37.83 -17.53
N ASN A 268 -0.14 -36.50 -17.40
CA ASN A 268 -0.92 -35.80 -16.37
C ASN A 268 -2.37 -35.61 -16.87
N GLU A 269 -3.31 -36.37 -16.28
CA GLU A 269 -4.72 -36.38 -16.70
C GLU A 269 -5.39 -35.02 -16.63
N LYS A 270 -5.04 -34.16 -15.61
CA LYS A 270 -5.60 -32.82 -15.44
C LYS A 270 -5.09 -31.86 -16.51
N ILE A 271 -3.79 -31.90 -16.81
CA ILE A 271 -3.19 -31.10 -17.87
C ILE A 271 -3.76 -31.52 -19.22
N ALA A 272 -3.87 -32.82 -19.47
CA ALA A 272 -4.46 -33.34 -20.70
C ALA A 272 -5.95 -32.99 -20.84
N ALA A 273 -6.70 -32.95 -19.74
CA ALA A 273 -8.08 -32.46 -19.73
C ALA A 273 -8.18 -30.97 -20.05
N ALA A 274 -7.30 -30.16 -19.48
CA ALA A 274 -7.24 -28.72 -19.80
C ALA A 274 -6.84 -28.49 -21.26
N ALA A 275 -5.87 -29.24 -21.80
CA ALA A 275 -5.41 -29.12 -23.18
C ALA A 275 -6.49 -29.50 -24.23
N LYS A 276 -7.53 -30.23 -23.84
CA LYS A 276 -8.72 -30.46 -24.69
C LYS A 276 -9.66 -29.26 -24.79
N LEU A 277 -9.60 -28.36 -23.79
CA LEU A 277 -10.46 -27.18 -23.71
C LEU A 277 -9.77 -25.92 -24.24
N VAL A 278 -8.49 -25.78 -23.94
CA VAL A 278 -7.72 -24.56 -24.23
C VAL A 278 -6.37 -24.89 -24.87
N ASN A 279 -5.96 -24.05 -25.79
CA ASN A 279 -4.65 -24.08 -26.48
C ASN A 279 -4.18 -22.64 -26.72
N ALA A 280 -3.03 -22.46 -27.36
CA ALA A 280 -2.42 -21.17 -27.62
C ALA A 280 -3.32 -20.16 -28.36
N ASP A 281 -4.33 -20.63 -29.10
CA ASP A 281 -5.26 -19.77 -29.87
C ASP A 281 -6.60 -19.54 -29.16
N THR A 282 -6.83 -20.21 -28.01
CA THR A 282 -8.09 -20.13 -27.29
C THR A 282 -8.13 -18.92 -26.37
N TRP A 283 -9.11 -18.05 -26.59
CA TRP A 283 -9.41 -16.99 -25.64
C TRP A 283 -10.20 -17.49 -24.45
N CYS A 284 -9.73 -17.15 -23.25
CA CYS A 284 -10.45 -17.32 -22.00
C CYS A 284 -10.89 -15.95 -21.49
N LYS A 285 -11.99 -15.90 -20.73
CA LYS A 285 -12.45 -14.66 -20.08
C LYS A 285 -12.83 -14.93 -18.63
N ALA A 286 -12.67 -13.89 -17.80
CA ALA A 286 -13.15 -13.90 -16.42
C ALA A 286 -13.51 -12.48 -15.97
N ASP A 287 -14.46 -12.37 -15.06
CA ASP A 287 -14.61 -11.18 -14.25
C ASP A 287 -13.37 -11.00 -13.37
N LEU A 288 -12.77 -9.82 -13.37
CA LEU A 288 -11.50 -9.56 -12.68
C LEU A 288 -11.62 -9.74 -11.17
N LYS A 289 -12.75 -9.33 -10.57
CA LYS A 289 -13.00 -9.48 -9.14
C LYS A 289 -13.11 -10.97 -8.76
N ALA A 290 -13.85 -11.75 -9.53
CA ALA A 290 -13.97 -13.17 -9.33
C ALA A 290 -12.63 -13.90 -9.50
N LEU A 291 -11.82 -13.49 -10.48
CA LEU A 291 -10.47 -14.03 -10.69
C LEU A 291 -9.54 -13.74 -9.51
N LEU A 292 -9.47 -12.51 -9.03
CA LEU A 292 -8.65 -12.14 -7.87
C LEU A 292 -9.08 -12.93 -6.62
N THR A 293 -10.39 -13.01 -6.35
CA THR A 293 -10.92 -13.79 -5.23
C THR A 293 -10.52 -15.28 -5.34
N GLN A 294 -10.58 -15.86 -6.55
CA GLN A 294 -10.19 -17.25 -6.79
C GLN A 294 -8.69 -17.49 -6.57
N LEU A 295 -7.86 -16.46 -6.78
CA LEU A 295 -6.41 -16.50 -6.54
C LEU A 295 -6.05 -16.17 -5.09
N GLY A 296 -7.02 -15.90 -4.21
CA GLY A 296 -6.79 -15.51 -2.81
C GLY A 296 -6.27 -14.07 -2.65
N LEU A 297 -6.45 -13.23 -3.67
CA LEU A 297 -6.07 -11.82 -3.65
C LEU A 297 -7.25 -10.93 -3.24
N PRO A 298 -6.99 -9.77 -2.58
CA PRO A 298 -8.05 -8.84 -2.19
C PRO A 298 -8.85 -8.35 -3.40
N ALA A 299 -10.18 -8.42 -3.29
CA ALA A 299 -11.09 -8.00 -4.36
C ALA A 299 -11.03 -6.50 -4.64
N GLU A 300 -10.61 -5.72 -3.65
CA GLU A 300 -10.41 -4.27 -3.70
C GLU A 300 -9.30 -3.86 -4.69
N MET A 301 -8.37 -4.76 -4.99
CA MET A 301 -7.37 -4.54 -6.04
C MET A 301 -7.99 -4.27 -7.43
N VAL A 302 -9.26 -4.66 -7.65
CA VAL A 302 -9.98 -4.35 -8.89
C VAL A 302 -10.09 -2.85 -9.11
N ASP A 303 -10.41 -2.09 -8.06
CA ASP A 303 -10.61 -0.64 -8.19
C ASP A 303 -9.28 0.07 -8.44
N VAL A 304 -8.19 -0.42 -7.84
CA VAL A 304 -6.83 0.03 -8.14
C VAL A 304 -6.48 -0.24 -9.61
N LEU A 305 -6.76 -1.43 -10.12
CA LEU A 305 -6.50 -1.79 -11.52
C LEU A 305 -7.40 -1.01 -12.48
N LYS A 306 -8.70 -0.88 -12.18
CA LYS A 306 -9.63 -0.06 -12.99
C LYS A 306 -9.18 1.39 -13.06
N SER A 307 -8.82 1.98 -11.93
CA SER A 307 -8.31 3.36 -11.90
C SER A 307 -6.96 3.52 -12.61
N SER A 308 -6.20 2.44 -12.78
CA SER A 308 -4.94 2.45 -13.55
C SER A 308 -5.18 2.44 -15.06
N VAL A 309 -6.29 1.87 -15.50
CA VAL A 309 -6.69 1.84 -16.93
C VAL A 309 -7.47 3.10 -17.30
N LYS A 310 -8.41 3.55 -16.44
CA LYS A 310 -9.11 4.81 -16.65
C LYS A 310 -8.20 6.00 -16.40
N ASN A 311 -7.96 6.79 -17.41
CA ASN A 311 -7.39 8.12 -17.26
C ASN A 311 -8.52 9.03 -16.77
N THR A 312 -8.66 9.18 -15.44
CA THR A 312 -9.63 10.12 -14.88
C THR A 312 -9.01 11.51 -14.91
N ASP A 313 -9.75 12.49 -15.42
CA ASP A 313 -9.39 13.92 -15.54
C ASP A 313 -8.99 14.61 -14.23
N THR A 314 -9.19 13.96 -13.11
CA THR A 314 -8.72 14.42 -11.81
C THR A 314 -7.40 13.71 -11.51
N ALA A 315 -6.28 14.42 -11.66
CA ALA A 315 -5.01 14.01 -11.09
C ALA A 315 -5.20 13.89 -9.58
N GLN A 316 -5.60 12.70 -9.14
CA GLN A 316 -5.67 12.39 -7.71
C GLN A 316 -4.28 12.61 -7.15
N THR A 317 -4.13 13.54 -6.25
CA THR A 317 -2.87 13.81 -5.58
C THR A 317 -2.44 12.56 -4.80
N PHE A 318 -1.17 12.48 -4.45
CA PHE A 318 -0.69 11.39 -3.57
C PHE A 318 -1.44 11.41 -2.23
N GLU A 319 -1.75 12.62 -1.74
CA GLU A 319 -2.56 12.86 -0.55
C GLU A 319 -3.96 12.28 -0.69
N ASP A 320 -4.70 12.64 -1.77
CA ASP A 320 -6.04 12.08 -2.03
C ASP A 320 -6.03 10.55 -2.15
N ALA A 321 -4.95 9.99 -2.73
CA ALA A 321 -4.81 8.53 -2.85
C ALA A 321 -4.63 7.86 -1.47
N LEU A 322 -3.85 8.46 -0.58
CA LEU A 322 -3.69 7.97 0.78
C LEU A 322 -4.95 8.23 1.62
N ASP A 323 -5.60 9.38 1.47
CA ASP A 323 -6.87 9.67 2.13
C ASP A 323 -7.94 8.65 1.75
N THR A 324 -8.00 8.21 0.49
CA THR A 324 -8.91 7.14 0.06
C THR A 324 -8.61 5.81 0.76
N VAL A 325 -7.33 5.48 0.98
CA VAL A 325 -6.93 4.27 1.70
C VAL A 325 -7.22 4.38 3.19
N PHE A 326 -7.04 5.57 3.77
CA PHE A 326 -7.17 5.81 5.21
C PHE A 326 -8.51 6.40 5.64
N SER A 327 -9.41 6.74 4.70
CA SER A 327 -10.80 7.11 4.98
C SER A 327 -11.69 5.93 5.38
N GLN A 328 -11.16 4.70 5.36
CA GLN A 328 -11.83 3.54 5.90
C GLN A 328 -12.04 3.73 7.41
N GLU A 329 -13.17 3.23 7.90
CA GLU A 329 -13.53 3.33 9.31
C GLU A 329 -12.46 2.63 10.16
N ILE A 330 -11.78 3.41 11.02
CA ILE A 330 -10.78 2.88 11.97
C ILE A 330 -11.57 2.21 13.11
N THR A 331 -11.54 0.90 13.18
CA THR A 331 -12.34 0.13 14.13
C THR A 331 -11.51 -0.64 15.15
N THR A 332 -10.20 -0.81 14.88
CA THR A 332 -9.30 -1.56 15.77
C THR A 332 -7.98 -0.84 16.01
N VAL A 333 -7.32 -1.19 17.11
CA VAL A 333 -5.93 -0.75 17.40
C VAL A 333 -4.99 -1.18 16.26
N ALA A 334 -5.25 -2.35 15.66
CA ALA A 334 -4.47 -2.85 14.54
C ALA A 334 -4.58 -1.96 13.29
N ASP A 335 -5.76 -1.37 13.02
CA ASP A 335 -5.94 -0.42 11.91
C ASP A 335 -5.06 0.82 12.10
N ALA A 336 -5.06 1.38 13.31
CA ALA A 336 -4.22 2.54 13.63
C ALA A 336 -2.72 2.21 13.51
N GLN A 337 -2.31 1.02 13.97
CA GLN A 337 -0.93 0.56 13.85
C GLN A 337 -0.52 0.35 12.39
N MET A 338 -1.42 -0.19 11.56
CA MET A 338 -1.19 -0.34 10.12
C MET A 338 -0.99 1.02 9.45
N ILE A 339 -1.84 2.01 9.74
CA ILE A 339 -1.70 3.38 9.22
C ILE A 339 -0.34 3.97 9.62
N GLN A 340 0.03 3.87 10.90
CA GLN A 340 1.32 4.36 11.37
C GLN A 340 2.50 3.68 10.67
N ASN A 341 2.45 2.36 10.49
CA ASN A 341 3.51 1.60 9.83
C ASN A 341 3.67 2.02 8.36
N VAL A 342 2.56 2.29 7.67
CA VAL A 342 2.57 2.80 6.30
C VAL A 342 3.28 4.17 6.24
N PHE A 343 2.90 5.11 7.10
CA PHE A 343 3.54 6.42 7.12
C PHE A 343 5.01 6.37 7.55
N ASN A 344 5.35 5.54 8.54
CA ASN A 344 6.75 5.31 8.91
C ASN A 344 7.57 4.75 7.75
N THR A 345 7.00 3.84 6.97
CA THR A 345 7.64 3.31 5.77
C THR A 345 7.87 4.43 4.74
N TYR A 346 6.87 5.25 4.45
CA TYR A 346 7.03 6.36 3.53
C TYR A 346 8.05 7.39 4.04
N LYS A 347 8.07 7.65 5.34
CA LYS A 347 9.04 8.56 5.97
C LYS A 347 10.49 8.10 5.77
N VAL A 348 10.75 6.79 5.76
CA VAL A 348 12.07 6.25 5.45
C VAL A 348 12.33 6.25 3.94
N VAL A 349 11.40 5.71 3.15
CA VAL A 349 11.59 5.47 1.72
C VAL A 349 11.68 6.77 0.94
N LEU A 350 10.83 7.74 1.24
CA LEU A 350 10.70 9.00 0.49
C LEU A 350 11.58 10.13 1.02
N ALA A 351 12.29 9.92 2.14
CA ALA A 351 13.15 10.94 2.73
C ALA A 351 14.18 11.49 1.74
N ASP A 352 14.44 12.80 1.80
CA ASP A 352 15.42 13.46 0.94
C ASP A 352 16.85 12.89 1.05
N LYS A 353 17.18 12.20 2.16
CA LYS A 353 18.44 11.44 2.29
C LYS A 353 18.53 10.25 1.33
N ASN A 354 17.37 9.72 0.90
CA ASN A 354 17.24 8.56 0.04
C ASN A 354 16.75 8.91 -1.37
N VAL A 355 16.15 10.09 -1.54
CA VAL A 355 15.53 10.53 -2.79
C VAL A 355 16.21 11.80 -3.30
N THR A 356 16.67 11.76 -4.54
CA THR A 356 17.30 12.90 -5.22
C THR A 356 16.49 13.27 -6.46
N LEU A 357 16.15 14.54 -6.59
CA LEU A 357 15.51 15.10 -7.79
C LEU A 357 16.52 15.95 -8.56
N THR A 358 16.80 15.58 -9.81
CA THR A 358 17.70 16.31 -10.69
C THR A 358 16.90 16.89 -11.86
N LYS A 359 16.84 18.23 -11.96
CA LYS A 359 16.23 18.93 -13.10
C LYS A 359 17.27 19.18 -14.18
N LYS A 360 16.91 18.98 -15.44
CA LYS A 360 17.77 19.14 -16.61
C LYS A 360 17.36 20.37 -17.42
N ALA A 361 18.25 20.88 -18.25
CA ALA A 361 18.05 22.08 -19.04
C ALA A 361 16.97 21.94 -20.13
N ASP A 362 16.63 20.72 -20.51
CA ASP A 362 15.60 20.36 -21.51
C ASP A 362 14.20 20.17 -20.91
N ASN A 363 13.95 20.70 -19.71
CA ASN A 363 12.74 20.53 -18.92
C ASN A 363 12.43 19.08 -18.53
N SER A 364 13.37 18.15 -18.71
CA SER A 364 13.25 16.84 -18.11
C SER A 364 13.76 16.84 -16.67
N CYS A 365 13.27 15.90 -15.85
CA CYS A 365 13.82 15.66 -14.53
C CYS A 365 14.04 14.17 -14.29
N GLU A 366 14.95 13.85 -13.39
CA GLU A 366 15.23 12.48 -12.97
C GLU A 366 15.07 12.40 -11.45
N LEU A 367 14.16 11.52 -11.01
CA LEU A 367 14.06 11.11 -9.63
C LEU A 367 14.89 9.84 -9.45
N GLU A 368 15.83 9.86 -8.53
CA GLU A 368 16.58 8.66 -8.11
C GLU A 368 16.33 8.40 -6.63
N MET A 369 15.87 7.18 -6.31
CA MET A 369 15.72 6.69 -4.94
C MET A 369 16.72 5.57 -4.69
N LYS A 370 17.50 5.72 -3.63
CA LYS A 370 18.49 4.72 -3.19
C LYS A 370 18.21 4.31 -1.76
N LEU A 371 17.89 3.03 -1.57
CA LEU A 371 17.71 2.44 -0.25
C LEU A 371 18.80 1.42 -0.03
N GLY A 372 19.71 1.73 0.87
CA GLY A 372 20.77 0.82 1.31
C GLY A 372 20.36 0.04 2.57
N LYS A 373 21.31 -0.72 3.09
CA LYS A 373 21.18 -1.52 4.31
C LYS A 373 20.59 -0.77 5.49
N ASP A 374 21.03 0.47 5.74
CA ASP A 374 20.59 1.24 6.92
C ASP A 374 19.12 1.63 6.80
N ALA A 375 18.66 2.03 5.62
CA ALA A 375 17.23 2.30 5.37
C ALA A 375 16.39 1.01 5.52
N MET A 376 16.88 -0.13 5.04
CA MET A 376 16.18 -1.40 5.22
C MET A 376 16.12 -1.82 6.69
N LYS A 377 17.19 -1.65 7.48
CA LYS A 377 17.15 -1.87 8.93
C LYS A 377 16.10 -0.99 9.61
N GLU A 378 16.09 0.31 9.27
CA GLU A 378 15.13 1.27 9.79
C GLU A 378 13.68 0.82 9.51
N LEU A 379 13.42 0.35 8.28
CA LEU A 379 12.11 -0.21 7.88
C LEU A 379 11.75 -1.46 8.66
N MET A 380 12.67 -2.41 8.81
CA MET A 380 12.42 -3.66 9.53
C MET A 380 12.16 -3.42 11.02
N ILE A 381 12.91 -2.51 11.66
CA ILE A 381 12.69 -2.13 13.05
C ILE A 381 11.33 -1.43 13.21
N ALA A 382 10.98 -0.54 12.28
CA ALA A 382 9.70 0.18 12.33
C ALA A 382 8.48 -0.74 12.14
N SER A 383 8.62 -1.84 11.37
CA SER A 383 7.52 -2.78 11.07
C SER A 383 7.43 -3.96 12.04
N ALA A 384 8.53 -4.42 12.61
CA ALA A 384 8.58 -5.62 13.45
C ALA A 384 8.28 -5.35 14.95
N GLY A 385 8.18 -4.08 15.38
CA GLY A 385 8.04 -3.73 16.79
C GLY A 385 9.30 -4.07 17.60
N ASP A 386 9.12 -4.73 18.74
CA ASP A 386 10.24 -5.10 19.63
C ASP A 386 11.02 -6.30 19.06
N MET A 387 12.08 -6.01 18.29
CA MET A 387 13.05 -7.02 17.85
C MET A 387 14.05 -7.32 18.99
N SER A 388 14.37 -8.60 19.16
CA SER A 388 15.46 -9.03 20.06
C SER A 388 16.83 -8.52 19.56
N GLU A 389 17.80 -8.41 20.46
CA GLU A 389 19.16 -8.00 20.09
C GLU A 389 19.84 -8.98 19.12
N GLU A 390 19.44 -10.26 19.16
CA GLU A 390 19.94 -11.30 18.23
C GLU A 390 19.38 -11.09 16.81
N GLU A 391 18.11 -10.77 16.68
CA GLU A 391 17.49 -10.40 15.40
C GLU A 391 18.09 -9.12 14.82
N LYS A 392 18.25 -8.07 15.64
CA LYS A 392 18.92 -6.84 15.19
C LYS A 392 20.35 -7.11 14.70
N LYS A 393 21.08 -7.98 15.42
CA LYS A 393 22.44 -8.37 15.02
C LYS A 393 22.47 -9.18 13.73
N SER A 394 21.46 -9.99 13.45
CA SER A 394 21.38 -10.73 12.18
C SER A 394 21.25 -9.78 10.98
N LEU A 395 20.61 -8.63 11.16
CA LEU A 395 20.55 -7.58 10.13
C LEU A 395 21.90 -6.94 9.83
N ASP A 396 22.90 -7.10 10.70
CA ASP A 396 24.27 -6.58 10.45
C ASP A 396 24.98 -7.32 9.34
N SER A 397 24.65 -8.59 9.09
CA SER A 397 25.17 -9.38 7.98
C SER A 397 24.43 -9.16 6.66
N MET A 398 23.27 -8.49 6.68
CA MET A 398 22.47 -8.24 5.49
C MET A 398 23.21 -7.31 4.52
N VAL A 399 23.19 -7.68 3.25
CA VAL A 399 23.48 -6.79 2.14
C VAL A 399 22.15 -6.42 1.50
N PHE A 400 21.88 -5.14 1.36
CA PHE A 400 20.69 -4.64 0.68
C PHE A 400 21.03 -3.36 -0.08
N ASP A 401 20.63 -3.33 -1.35
CA ASP A 401 20.74 -2.17 -2.22
C ASP A 401 19.54 -2.17 -3.19
N LEU A 402 18.74 -1.11 -3.13
CA LEU A 402 17.65 -0.84 -4.06
C LEU A 402 17.89 0.53 -4.68
N ASN A 403 17.99 0.57 -6.00
CA ASN A 403 18.08 1.80 -6.77
C ASN A 403 16.88 1.87 -7.73
N VAL A 404 16.05 2.89 -7.58
CA VAL A 404 14.94 3.20 -8.47
C VAL A 404 15.20 4.53 -9.14
N LYS A 405 15.12 4.56 -10.47
CA LYS A 405 15.25 5.78 -11.27
C LYS A 405 14.02 5.98 -12.13
N THR A 406 13.58 7.21 -12.21
CA THR A 406 12.50 7.60 -13.11
C THR A 406 12.86 8.91 -13.81
N THR A 407 12.79 8.90 -15.11
CA THR A 407 12.95 10.10 -15.95
C THR A 407 11.57 10.60 -16.34
N VAL A 408 11.29 11.87 -16.05
CA VAL A 408 10.09 12.58 -16.49
C VAL A 408 10.47 13.57 -17.57
N LYS A 409 9.71 13.60 -18.64
CA LYS A 409 9.83 14.56 -19.73
C LYS A 409 8.44 15.09 -20.07
N ASP A 410 8.31 16.39 -20.18
CA ASP A 410 7.02 17.06 -20.43
C ASP A 410 5.89 16.62 -19.47
N GLY A 411 6.24 16.39 -18.21
CA GLY A 411 5.32 15.94 -17.17
C GLY A 411 5.01 14.42 -17.19
N ILE A 412 5.53 13.66 -18.14
CA ILE A 412 5.25 12.23 -18.30
C ILE A 412 6.52 11.42 -18.01
N ALA A 413 6.38 10.32 -17.30
CA ALA A 413 7.51 9.42 -17.12
C ALA A 413 7.86 8.71 -18.42
N ALA A 414 8.97 9.14 -18.99
CA ALA A 414 9.49 8.57 -20.23
C ALA A 414 10.17 7.21 -20.01
N ALA A 415 10.82 7.02 -18.87
CA ALA A 415 11.46 5.76 -18.54
C ALA A 415 11.53 5.57 -17.01
N SER A 416 11.49 4.33 -16.56
CA SER A 416 11.77 3.96 -15.19
C SER A 416 12.59 2.69 -15.11
N SER A 417 13.40 2.55 -14.06
CA SER A 417 14.14 1.32 -13.78
C SER A 417 14.22 1.09 -12.27
N ALA A 418 14.27 -0.16 -11.85
CA ALA A 418 14.52 -0.54 -10.47
C ALA A 418 15.50 -1.72 -10.44
N LYS A 419 16.55 -1.60 -9.65
CA LYS A 419 17.53 -2.68 -9.42
C LYS A 419 17.61 -2.95 -7.93
N MET A 420 17.49 -4.22 -7.54
CA MET A 420 17.61 -4.65 -6.16
C MET A 420 18.59 -5.81 -6.06
N ASN A 421 19.46 -5.73 -5.06
CA ASN A 421 20.28 -6.84 -4.60
C ASN A 421 20.05 -7.02 -3.11
N MET A 422 19.77 -8.23 -2.69
CA MET A 422 19.63 -8.60 -1.28
C MET A 422 20.37 -9.90 -1.01
N SER A 423 21.14 -9.93 0.07
CA SER A 423 21.74 -11.15 0.60
C SER A 423 21.61 -11.13 2.12
N LEU A 424 21.12 -12.21 2.68
CA LEU A 424 20.99 -12.41 4.11
C LEU A 424 21.53 -13.78 4.48
N GLU A 425 22.39 -13.83 5.50
CA GLU A 425 22.87 -15.07 6.07
C GLU A 425 22.54 -15.14 7.55
N ALA A 426 21.79 -16.15 7.94
CA ALA A 426 21.38 -16.37 9.32
C ALA A 426 21.29 -17.87 9.63
N ALA A 427 21.80 -18.28 10.79
CA ALA A 427 21.74 -19.66 11.29
C ALA A 427 22.22 -20.74 10.28
N GLY A 428 23.25 -20.42 9.47
CA GLY A 428 23.78 -21.34 8.44
C GLY A 428 22.92 -21.48 7.19
N THR A 429 21.92 -20.62 7.03
CA THR A 429 21.12 -20.48 5.82
C THR A 429 21.45 -19.16 5.14
N LYS A 430 21.67 -19.19 3.83
CA LYS A 430 21.93 -18.01 3.00
C LYS A 430 20.82 -17.84 1.98
N MET A 431 20.29 -16.64 1.92
CA MET A 431 19.30 -16.19 0.92
C MET A 431 19.90 -15.08 0.07
N ASP A 432 19.91 -15.26 -1.24
CA ASP A 432 20.31 -14.24 -2.21
C ASP A 432 19.11 -13.94 -3.13
N MET A 433 18.86 -12.65 -3.40
CA MET A 433 17.78 -12.19 -4.25
C MET A 433 18.28 -11.03 -5.12
N THR A 434 17.95 -11.06 -6.41
CA THR A 434 18.14 -9.93 -7.31
C THR A 434 16.87 -9.62 -8.09
N MET A 435 16.68 -8.35 -8.39
CA MET A 435 15.58 -7.87 -9.24
C MET A 435 16.11 -6.77 -10.16
N ASP A 436 15.78 -6.84 -11.44
CA ASP A 436 16.02 -5.79 -12.41
C ASP A 436 14.71 -5.54 -13.19
N VAL A 437 14.23 -4.33 -13.14
CA VAL A 437 13.00 -3.90 -13.81
C VAL A 437 13.32 -2.68 -14.66
N SER A 438 12.83 -2.66 -15.88
CA SER A 438 12.88 -1.45 -16.71
C SER A 438 11.56 -1.26 -17.44
N SER A 439 11.17 -0.01 -17.63
CA SER A 439 9.99 0.37 -18.39
C SER A 439 10.29 1.61 -19.21
N VAL A 440 9.83 1.61 -20.46
CA VAL A 440 9.87 2.76 -21.36
C VAL A 440 8.45 3.09 -21.77
N PHE A 441 8.14 4.36 -21.76
CA PHE A 441 6.84 4.90 -22.11
C PHE A 441 6.91 5.61 -23.48
N ALA A 442 5.87 5.43 -24.29
CA ALA A 442 5.66 6.15 -25.52
C ALA A 442 4.21 6.68 -25.56
N GLU A 443 4.06 7.95 -25.96
CA GLU A 443 2.75 8.55 -26.19
C GLU A 443 2.16 7.99 -27.49
N GLY A 444 0.83 7.76 -27.47
CA GLY A 444 0.09 7.16 -28.57
C GLY A 444 0.19 5.63 -28.57
N SER A 445 -0.75 5.01 -29.23
CA SER A 445 -0.75 3.58 -29.54
C SER A 445 -1.49 3.41 -30.85
N ASP A 446 -0.83 2.83 -31.85
CA ASP A 446 -1.43 2.52 -33.15
C ASP A 446 -2.20 1.18 -33.12
N LYS A 447 -2.11 0.43 -32.00
CA LYS A 447 -2.76 -0.88 -31.85
C LYS A 447 -4.25 -0.70 -31.62
N THR A 448 -5.06 -1.29 -32.52
CA THR A 448 -6.50 -1.39 -32.29
C THR A 448 -6.79 -2.50 -31.27
N ILE A 449 -7.44 -2.14 -30.16
CA ILE A 449 -7.84 -3.12 -29.13
C ILE A 449 -9.24 -3.63 -29.46
N GLU A 450 -9.31 -4.85 -30.02
CA GLU A 450 -10.56 -5.55 -30.34
C GLU A 450 -10.75 -6.73 -29.41
N LEU A 451 -11.95 -6.84 -28.83
CA LEU A 451 -12.27 -7.97 -27.95
C LEU A 451 -12.61 -9.21 -28.79
N PRO A 452 -12.29 -10.42 -28.29
CA PRO A 452 -12.61 -11.66 -29.00
C PRO A 452 -14.11 -11.91 -29.04
N ASN A 453 -14.61 -12.37 -30.19
CA ASN A 453 -16.02 -12.71 -30.38
C ASN A 453 -16.48 -13.92 -29.57
N ALA A 454 -15.54 -14.80 -29.20
CA ALA A 454 -15.78 -15.99 -28.38
C ALA A 454 -14.65 -16.18 -27.38
N ALA A 455 -15.01 -16.53 -26.15
CA ALA A 455 -14.06 -16.85 -25.09
C ALA A 455 -14.66 -17.89 -24.12
N ILE A 456 -13.81 -18.77 -23.60
CA ILE A 456 -14.17 -19.78 -22.61
C ILE A 456 -14.09 -19.14 -21.23
N ASP A 457 -14.92 -19.57 -20.29
CA ASP A 457 -14.82 -19.13 -18.88
C ASP A 457 -13.52 -19.66 -18.25
N LEU A 458 -12.61 -18.74 -17.91
CA LEU A 458 -11.29 -19.04 -17.31
C LEU A 458 -11.43 -19.76 -15.97
N LEU A 459 -12.44 -19.40 -15.17
CA LEU A 459 -12.65 -20.02 -13.86
C LEU A 459 -12.98 -21.52 -13.98
N ASN A 460 -13.63 -21.95 -15.05
CA ASN A 460 -13.88 -23.36 -15.32
C ASN A 460 -12.59 -24.12 -15.65
N VAL A 461 -11.64 -23.48 -16.34
CA VAL A 461 -10.31 -24.05 -16.60
C VAL A 461 -9.52 -24.20 -15.30
N ILE A 462 -9.50 -23.17 -14.45
CA ILE A 462 -8.80 -23.18 -13.16
C ILE A 462 -9.34 -24.28 -12.25
N LYS A 463 -10.65 -24.50 -12.20
CA LYS A 463 -11.28 -25.55 -11.39
C LYS A 463 -10.78 -26.97 -11.70
N LEU A 464 -10.36 -27.26 -12.93
CA LEU A 464 -9.79 -28.56 -13.29
C LEU A 464 -8.52 -28.90 -12.47
N PHE A 465 -7.77 -27.90 -12.07
CA PHE A 465 -6.55 -28.06 -11.30
C PHE A 465 -6.79 -28.11 -9.78
N GLN A 466 -7.96 -27.65 -9.31
CA GLN A 466 -8.32 -27.58 -7.90
C GLN A 466 -9.08 -28.82 -7.37
N THR A 467 -9.71 -29.58 -8.24
CA THR A 467 -10.35 -30.85 -7.82
C THR A 467 -9.30 -31.86 -7.37
N LYS A 468 -9.45 -32.38 -6.13
CA LYS A 468 -8.57 -33.39 -5.53
C LYS A 468 -8.61 -34.70 -6.31
#